data_b0c6cbce7a6fe371a764c6398ac52e2b
#
_entry.id   b0c6cbce7a6fe371a764c6398ac52e2b
#
_cell.length_a   1.000
_cell.length_b   1.000
_cell.length_c   1.000
_cell.angle_alpha   90.00
_cell.angle_beta   90.00
_cell.angle_gamma   90.00
#
_symmetry.space_group_name_H-M   'P 1'
#
loop_
_entity.id
_entity.type
_entity.pdbx_description
1 polymer ?
#
loop_
_entity_poly.entity_id
_entity_poly.type
_entity_poly.pdbx_seq_one_letter_code
_entity_poly.pdbx_strand_id
1 'polypeptide(L)'
;RGMLEDVTEFILNLKNIRFKLKGDAKKVVVSYSFSGHREIRGIDLENDEVEVVSKDLHLATINDDATLNFSIILEKGMGYVPSEDIRDMVDSSFIPLDAYFMPVKKATYEIVNMLVEDNPNYEKLVLSLETDGQIEAEAVFKEAVKTLYEQLSIFNKELSISSQAPVAAKSENDGELKKLLTSIDDLNLSARSHNCLTRGYVKYLGDLVLMSEKELSEVRNLGKKS
;
A
#
# COMPACT_ATOMS: atom_id res chain seq x y z
N ARG A 1 26.15 10.35 -34.07
CA ARG A 1 27.47 11.01 -33.88
C ARG A 1 27.30 12.11 -32.82
N GLY A 2 28.25 12.22 -31.88
CA GLY A 2 28.23 13.28 -30.89
C GLY A 2 27.72 12.91 -29.51
N MET A 3 27.34 11.66 -29.29
CA MET A 3 27.08 11.05 -27.97
C MET A 3 28.27 10.13 -27.64
N LEU A 4 28.68 10.08 -26.39
CA LEU A 4 29.82 9.26 -25.94
C LEU A 4 29.40 7.77 -25.91
N GLU A 5 28.21 7.51 -25.39
CA GLU A 5 27.63 6.19 -25.30
C GLU A 5 27.11 5.73 -26.68
N ASP A 6 27.04 4.43 -26.90
CA ASP A 6 26.38 3.90 -28.07
C ASP A 6 24.83 3.84 -27.86
N VAL A 7 24.10 3.57 -28.93
CA VAL A 7 22.63 3.52 -28.88
C VAL A 7 22.13 2.42 -27.94
N THR A 8 22.85 1.30 -27.87
CA THR A 8 22.49 0.17 -27.01
C THR A 8 22.66 0.54 -25.55
N GLU A 9 23.77 1.19 -25.20
CA GLU A 9 24.05 1.67 -23.86
C GLU A 9 23.04 2.74 -23.43
N PHE A 10 22.72 3.69 -24.33
CA PHE A 10 21.68 4.67 -24.11
C PHE A 10 20.32 4.02 -23.78
N ILE A 11 19.91 3.00 -24.55
CA ILE A 11 18.66 2.27 -24.31
C ILE A 11 18.69 1.54 -22.96
N LEU A 12 19.80 0.92 -22.59
CA LEU A 12 19.95 0.24 -21.30
C LEU A 12 19.88 1.23 -20.14
N ASN A 13 20.52 2.39 -20.27
CA ASN A 13 20.47 3.45 -19.27
C ASN A 13 19.03 3.98 -19.12
N LEU A 14 18.34 4.23 -20.23
CA LEU A 14 16.94 4.67 -20.25
C LEU A 14 16.01 3.64 -19.58
N LYS A 15 16.24 2.36 -19.84
CA LYS A 15 15.45 1.26 -19.23
C LYS A 15 15.60 1.19 -17.70
N ASN A 16 16.70 1.66 -17.16
CA ASN A 16 16.94 1.70 -15.71
C ASN A 16 16.29 2.90 -15.02
N ILE A 17 15.94 3.94 -15.77
CA ILE A 17 15.23 5.11 -15.21
C ILE A 17 13.80 4.74 -14.89
N ARG A 18 13.37 5.08 -13.68
CA ARG A 18 11.99 4.86 -13.22
C ARG A 18 11.19 6.14 -13.32
N PHE A 19 10.08 6.04 -14.04
CA PHE A 19 9.17 7.14 -14.31
C PHE A 19 7.86 6.96 -13.54
N LYS A 20 7.24 8.07 -13.19
CA LYS A 20 5.91 8.13 -12.60
C LYS A 20 5.08 9.14 -13.40
N LEU A 21 3.97 8.71 -13.99
CA LEU A 21 3.07 9.60 -14.70
C LEU A 21 2.27 10.45 -13.73
N LYS A 22 2.27 11.75 -13.92
CA LYS A 22 1.46 12.70 -13.16
C LYS A 22 0.01 12.65 -13.66
N GLY A 23 -0.95 12.82 -12.77
CA GLY A 23 -2.38 12.80 -13.12
C GLY A 23 -2.93 11.42 -13.52
N ASP A 24 -4.06 11.44 -14.24
CA ASP A 24 -4.84 10.25 -14.59
C ASP A 24 -4.47 9.64 -15.95
N ALA A 25 -3.51 10.21 -16.67
CA ALA A 25 -3.08 9.71 -17.97
C ALA A 25 -2.54 8.28 -17.83
N LYS A 26 -3.03 7.38 -18.70
CA LYS A 26 -2.54 5.99 -18.76
C LYS A 26 -1.32 5.85 -19.66
N LYS A 27 -1.21 6.71 -20.68
CA LYS A 27 -0.16 6.70 -21.69
C LYS A 27 0.20 8.12 -22.09
N VAL A 28 1.48 8.42 -22.21
CA VAL A 28 2.02 9.73 -22.60
C VAL A 28 3.17 9.52 -23.58
N VAL A 29 3.26 10.38 -24.57
CA VAL A 29 4.40 10.45 -25.50
C VAL A 29 5.16 11.74 -25.24
N VAL A 30 6.40 11.64 -24.77
CA VAL A 30 7.21 12.79 -24.42
C VAL A 30 8.41 12.87 -25.38
N SER A 31 8.65 14.06 -25.88
CA SER A 31 9.80 14.36 -26.78
C SER A 31 10.81 15.22 -26.04
N TYR A 32 12.08 14.84 -26.17
CA TYR A 32 13.22 15.53 -25.56
C TYR A 32 14.17 16.01 -26.64
N SER A 33 14.76 17.18 -26.40
CA SER A 33 15.79 17.78 -27.25
C SER A 33 16.89 18.37 -26.36
N PHE A 34 18.08 17.83 -26.46
CA PHE A 34 19.26 18.30 -25.72
C PHE A 34 20.35 18.72 -26.68
N SER A 35 20.99 19.86 -26.42
CA SER A 35 22.08 20.39 -27.25
C SER A 35 23.20 20.92 -26.38
N GLY A 36 24.43 20.95 -26.95
CA GLY A 36 25.64 21.41 -26.29
C GLY A 36 26.22 20.39 -25.32
N HIS A 37 27.47 20.61 -24.91
CA HIS A 37 28.20 19.68 -24.03
C HIS A 37 27.54 19.57 -22.67
N ARG A 38 26.96 18.43 -22.40
CA ARG A 38 26.36 18.13 -21.10
C ARG A 38 26.17 16.63 -20.83
N GLU A 39 26.24 16.30 -19.58
CA GLU A 39 25.76 15.02 -19.07
C GLU A 39 24.26 15.10 -18.83
N ILE A 40 23.51 14.18 -19.42
CA ILE A 40 22.06 14.06 -19.27
C ILE A 40 21.81 13.00 -18.23
N ARG A 41 21.02 13.35 -17.22
CA ARG A 41 20.61 12.45 -16.14
C ARG A 41 19.11 12.29 -16.08
N GLY A 42 18.62 11.37 -15.24
CA GLY A 42 17.20 11.15 -15.05
C GLY A 42 16.42 12.42 -14.74
N ILE A 43 16.97 13.31 -13.91
CA ILE A 43 16.32 14.60 -13.55
C ILE A 43 16.02 15.49 -14.76
N ASP A 44 16.84 15.43 -15.81
CA ASP A 44 16.64 16.23 -17.03
C ASP A 44 15.42 15.78 -17.85
N LEU A 45 14.89 14.60 -17.55
CA LEU A 45 13.68 14.05 -18.19
C LEU A 45 12.38 14.41 -17.45
N GLU A 46 12.48 15.09 -16.31
CA GLU A 46 11.30 15.52 -15.55
C GLU A 46 10.58 16.66 -16.26
N ASN A 47 9.25 16.59 -16.35
CA ASN A 47 8.40 17.60 -16.95
C ASN A 47 7.01 17.67 -16.28
N ASP A 48 6.07 18.43 -16.86
CA ASP A 48 4.73 18.62 -16.31
C ASP A 48 3.91 17.31 -16.27
N GLU A 49 4.16 16.37 -17.17
CA GLU A 49 3.42 15.11 -17.30
C GLU A 49 4.11 13.95 -16.60
N VAL A 50 5.42 14.04 -16.37
CA VAL A 50 6.27 12.94 -15.92
C VAL A 50 7.15 13.38 -14.75
N GLU A 51 7.12 12.62 -13.67
CA GLU A 51 8.05 12.68 -12.55
C GLU A 51 9.08 11.56 -12.70
N VAL A 52 10.35 11.86 -12.43
CA VAL A 52 11.43 10.88 -12.47
C VAL A 52 11.83 10.51 -11.05
N VAL A 53 11.72 9.22 -10.72
CA VAL A 53 12.10 8.68 -9.41
C VAL A 53 13.63 8.53 -9.33
N SER A 54 14.27 8.04 -10.39
CA SER A 54 15.70 7.77 -10.47
C SER A 54 16.46 9.00 -10.99
N LYS A 55 16.44 10.11 -10.27
CA LYS A 55 16.95 11.43 -10.72
C LYS A 55 18.43 11.45 -11.04
N ASP A 56 19.25 10.70 -10.29
CA ASP A 56 20.71 10.74 -10.38
C ASP A 56 21.29 9.77 -11.42
N LEU A 57 20.45 8.88 -12.01
CA LEU A 57 20.93 7.93 -13.00
C LEU A 57 21.40 8.63 -14.26
N HIS A 58 22.61 8.26 -14.68
CA HIS A 58 23.21 8.70 -15.94
C HIS A 58 22.43 8.14 -17.13
N LEU A 59 22.14 8.98 -18.11
CA LEU A 59 21.50 8.59 -19.37
C LEU A 59 22.46 8.62 -20.54
N ALA A 60 23.08 9.78 -20.79
CA ALA A 60 24.00 9.97 -21.89
C ALA A 60 24.85 11.23 -21.69
N THR A 61 26.00 11.27 -22.38
CA THR A 61 26.88 12.44 -22.50
C THR A 61 26.91 12.92 -23.93
N ILE A 62 26.61 14.18 -24.19
CA ILE A 62 26.67 14.79 -25.53
C ILE A 62 27.80 15.79 -25.63
N ASN A 63 28.39 15.90 -26.84
CA ASN A 63 29.49 16.81 -27.15
C ASN A 63 28.97 18.21 -27.56
N ASP A 64 29.87 19.20 -27.62
CA ASP A 64 29.51 20.61 -27.86
C ASP A 64 28.71 20.86 -29.14
N ASP A 65 28.98 20.17 -30.22
CA ASP A 65 28.33 20.33 -31.53
C ASP A 65 27.18 19.32 -31.76
N ALA A 66 26.80 18.57 -30.74
CA ALA A 66 25.82 17.52 -30.89
C ALA A 66 24.43 17.95 -30.40
N THR A 67 23.42 17.41 -31.05
CA THR A 67 22.00 17.49 -30.59
C THR A 67 21.45 16.10 -30.52
N LEU A 68 20.89 15.77 -29.37
CA LEU A 68 20.21 14.51 -29.12
C LEU A 68 18.69 14.76 -29.06
N ASN A 69 17.98 14.23 -30.05
CA ASN A 69 16.52 14.27 -30.10
C ASN A 69 15.97 12.86 -30.01
N PHE A 70 15.05 12.63 -29.11
CA PHE A 70 14.36 11.36 -28.97
C PHE A 70 12.97 11.54 -28.35
N SER A 71 12.10 10.58 -28.60
CA SER A 71 10.78 10.52 -27.98
C SER A 71 10.61 9.19 -27.27
N ILE A 72 9.95 9.21 -26.13
CA ILE A 72 9.63 8.01 -25.35
C ILE A 72 8.12 7.89 -25.18
N ILE A 73 7.63 6.67 -25.20
CA ILE A 73 6.25 6.33 -24.83
C ILE A 73 6.32 5.76 -23.42
N LEU A 74 5.60 6.39 -22.50
CA LEU A 74 5.44 5.92 -21.13
C LEU A 74 4.01 5.50 -20.90
N GLU A 75 3.83 4.35 -20.27
CA GLU A 75 2.50 3.79 -20.02
C GLU A 75 2.41 3.23 -18.60
N LYS A 76 1.22 3.32 -17.96
CA LYS A 76 0.90 2.63 -16.71
C LYS A 76 0.43 1.21 -17.03
N GLY A 77 0.98 0.21 -16.36
CA GLY A 77 0.60 -1.18 -16.57
C GLY A 77 0.77 -2.02 -15.32
N MET A 78 0.64 -3.33 -15.48
CA MET A 78 0.85 -4.33 -14.42
C MET A 78 1.72 -5.48 -14.93
N GLY A 79 2.57 -5.99 -14.05
CA GLY A 79 3.39 -7.16 -14.35
C GLY A 79 4.53 -6.87 -15.31
N TYR A 80 4.76 -7.76 -16.25
CA TYR A 80 5.81 -7.70 -17.25
C TYR A 80 5.20 -7.89 -18.65
N VAL A 81 5.59 -7.03 -19.58
CA VAL A 81 5.21 -7.14 -20.99
C VAL A 81 6.48 -7.20 -21.84
N PRO A 82 6.71 -8.29 -22.58
CA PRO A 82 7.89 -8.43 -23.42
C PRO A 82 7.81 -7.51 -24.66
N SER A 83 8.97 -7.18 -25.21
CA SER A 83 9.09 -6.29 -26.36
C SER A 83 8.39 -6.83 -27.62
N GLU A 84 8.26 -8.14 -27.76
CA GLU A 84 7.54 -8.79 -28.86
C GLU A 84 6.06 -8.38 -28.86
N ASP A 85 5.41 -8.40 -27.69
CA ASP A 85 4.00 -8.05 -27.58
C ASP A 85 3.77 -6.54 -27.77
N ILE A 86 4.75 -5.71 -27.35
CA ILE A 86 4.70 -4.27 -27.52
C ILE A 86 4.87 -3.87 -29.00
N ARG A 87 5.65 -4.63 -29.77
CA ARG A 87 5.94 -4.33 -31.17
C ARG A 87 4.70 -4.17 -32.03
N ASP A 88 3.68 -4.98 -31.78
CA ASP A 88 2.43 -4.95 -32.53
C ASP A 88 1.49 -3.81 -32.10
N MET A 89 1.80 -3.15 -30.97
CA MET A 89 0.96 -2.09 -30.39
C MET A 89 1.49 -0.68 -30.66
N VAL A 90 2.72 -0.54 -31.16
CA VAL A 90 3.38 0.75 -31.38
C VAL A 90 3.75 0.93 -32.84
N ASP A 91 3.90 2.21 -33.24
CA ASP A 91 4.36 2.56 -34.57
C ASP A 91 5.79 2.04 -34.82
N SER A 92 6.08 1.63 -36.04
CA SER A 92 7.39 1.12 -36.46
C SER A 92 8.56 2.11 -36.31
N SER A 93 8.26 3.38 -36.06
CA SER A 93 9.27 4.41 -35.73
C SER A 93 9.83 4.30 -34.33
N PHE A 94 9.17 3.55 -33.44
CA PHE A 94 9.62 3.33 -32.06
C PHE A 94 10.30 1.97 -31.89
N ILE A 95 11.29 1.93 -31.01
CA ILE A 95 11.97 0.71 -30.60
C ILE A 95 11.23 0.14 -29.40
N PRO A 96 10.57 -1.03 -29.52
CA PRO A 96 9.89 -1.64 -28.39
C PRO A 96 10.93 -2.13 -27.35
N LEU A 97 10.69 -1.79 -26.09
CA LEU A 97 11.49 -2.24 -24.95
C LEU A 97 10.60 -3.04 -24.02
N ASP A 98 11.16 -4.07 -23.41
CA ASP A 98 10.45 -4.80 -22.36
C ASP A 98 10.00 -3.84 -21.26
N ALA A 99 8.73 -3.89 -20.93
CA ALA A 99 8.14 -3.07 -19.90
C ALA A 99 7.96 -3.86 -18.59
N TYR A 100 8.56 -3.37 -17.53
CA TYR A 100 8.48 -3.94 -16.20
C TYR A 100 7.75 -2.96 -15.29
N PHE A 101 6.48 -3.26 -15.03
CA PHE A 101 5.58 -2.37 -14.32
C PHE A 101 5.51 -2.60 -12.81
N MET A 102 6.16 -3.66 -12.30
CA MET A 102 6.12 -3.97 -10.87
C MET A 102 7.04 -3.04 -10.06
N PRO A 103 6.51 -2.29 -9.10
CA PRO A 103 7.33 -1.43 -8.24
C PRO A 103 8.04 -2.22 -7.13
N VAL A 104 7.64 -3.46 -6.87
CA VAL A 104 8.24 -4.30 -5.83
C VAL A 104 9.41 -5.07 -6.40
N LYS A 105 10.61 -4.78 -5.90
CA LYS A 105 11.85 -5.50 -6.26
C LYS A 105 12.01 -6.79 -5.49
N LYS A 106 11.66 -6.76 -4.20
CA LYS A 106 11.82 -7.91 -3.31
C LYS A 106 10.76 -7.92 -2.23
N ALA A 107 10.18 -9.08 -2.00
CA ALA A 107 9.29 -9.33 -0.88
C ALA A 107 9.73 -10.63 -0.19
N THR A 108 9.99 -10.56 1.10
CA THR A 108 10.37 -11.72 1.90
C THR A 108 9.61 -11.71 3.22
N TYR A 109 9.44 -12.89 3.81
CA TYR A 109 8.88 -13.02 5.14
C TYR A 109 9.75 -13.95 5.98
N GLU A 110 9.73 -13.72 7.28
CA GLU A 110 10.39 -14.54 8.28
C GLU A 110 9.42 -14.78 9.43
N ILE A 111 9.40 -16.00 9.92
CA ILE A 111 8.61 -16.39 11.09
C ILE A 111 9.58 -16.61 12.24
N VAL A 112 9.36 -15.86 13.33
CA VAL A 112 10.18 -15.91 14.53
C VAL A 112 9.30 -16.32 15.70
N ASN A 113 9.69 -17.39 16.40
CA ASN A 113 9.01 -17.78 17.63
C ASN A 113 9.14 -16.69 18.68
N MET A 114 8.07 -16.38 19.39
CA MET A 114 8.08 -15.41 20.46
C MET A 114 7.30 -15.91 21.67
N LEU A 115 7.76 -15.45 22.84
CA LEU A 115 7.09 -15.71 24.10
C LEU A 115 6.16 -14.54 24.41
N VAL A 116 4.88 -14.82 24.65
CA VAL A 116 3.88 -13.84 25.06
C VAL A 116 3.22 -14.37 26.34
N GLU A 117 3.37 -13.66 27.45
CA GLU A 117 2.77 -14.05 28.76
C GLU A 117 3.03 -15.53 29.13
N ASP A 118 4.30 -15.95 29.02
CA ASP A 118 4.76 -17.34 29.25
C ASP A 118 4.19 -18.40 28.28
N ASN A 119 3.51 -18.00 27.21
CA ASN A 119 3.06 -18.92 26.17
C ASN A 119 4.05 -18.93 24.98
N PRO A 120 4.73 -20.07 24.72
CA PRO A 120 5.72 -20.19 23.64
C PRO A 120 5.10 -20.47 22.26
N ASN A 121 3.77 -20.62 22.16
CA ASN A 121 3.10 -20.99 20.93
C ASN A 121 2.76 -19.80 20.03
N TYR A 122 3.34 -18.63 20.30
CA TYR A 122 3.18 -17.47 19.44
C TYR A 122 4.33 -17.31 18.47
N GLU A 123 3.97 -16.86 17.28
CA GLU A 123 4.91 -16.57 16.20
C GLU A 123 4.79 -15.11 15.77
N LYS A 124 5.92 -14.49 15.51
CA LYS A 124 6.01 -13.15 14.92
C LYS A 124 6.30 -13.28 13.45
N LEU A 125 5.43 -12.73 12.61
CA LEU A 125 5.66 -12.59 11.18
C LEU A 125 6.38 -11.27 10.91
N VAL A 126 7.57 -11.35 10.30
CA VAL A 126 8.35 -10.20 9.84
C VAL A 126 8.27 -10.17 8.31
N LEU A 127 7.66 -9.12 7.77
CA LEU A 127 7.59 -8.87 6.34
C LEU A 127 8.63 -7.80 5.94
N SER A 128 9.44 -8.12 4.93
CA SER A 128 10.40 -7.19 4.37
C SER A 128 10.05 -6.91 2.91
N LEU A 129 9.82 -5.65 2.59
CA LEU A 129 9.47 -5.19 1.26
C LEU A 129 10.49 -4.17 0.77
N GLU A 130 11.00 -4.37 -0.44
CA GLU A 130 11.87 -3.43 -1.15
C GLU A 130 11.16 -2.98 -2.43
N THR A 131 11.01 -1.65 -2.59
CA THR A 131 10.39 -1.04 -3.77
C THR A 131 11.44 -0.30 -4.59
N ASP A 132 11.09 0.07 -5.81
CA ASP A 132 11.93 0.88 -6.69
C ASP A 132 11.80 2.40 -6.44
N GLY A 133 11.00 2.81 -5.45
CA GLY A 133 10.77 4.20 -5.07
C GLY A 133 9.54 4.84 -5.74
N GLN A 134 8.87 4.19 -6.68
CA GLN A 134 7.64 4.70 -7.29
C GLN A 134 6.48 4.76 -6.28
N ILE A 135 6.44 3.78 -5.36
CA ILE A 135 5.39 3.64 -4.34
C ILE A 135 6.06 3.27 -3.01
N GLU A 136 5.55 3.81 -1.92
CA GLU A 136 6.00 3.45 -0.58
C GLU A 136 5.64 2.00 -0.23
N ALA A 137 6.52 1.27 0.46
CA ALA A 137 6.32 -0.13 0.83
C ALA A 137 5.04 -0.36 1.66
N GLU A 138 4.70 0.57 2.55
CA GLU A 138 3.47 0.50 3.34
C GLU A 138 2.21 0.58 2.46
N ALA A 139 2.21 1.46 1.45
CA ALA A 139 1.10 1.62 0.51
C ALA A 139 0.92 0.36 -0.35
N VAL A 140 2.03 -0.24 -0.81
CA VAL A 140 2.03 -1.51 -1.55
C VAL A 140 1.42 -2.63 -0.71
N PHE A 141 1.82 -2.74 0.56
CA PHE A 141 1.30 -3.76 1.46
C PHE A 141 -0.21 -3.60 1.69
N LYS A 142 -0.67 -2.37 1.93
CA LYS A 142 -2.12 -2.07 2.09
C LYS A 142 -2.93 -2.47 0.87
N GLU A 143 -2.45 -2.17 -0.33
CA GLU A 143 -3.14 -2.51 -1.57
C GLU A 143 -3.15 -4.04 -1.81
N ALA A 144 -2.05 -4.72 -1.52
CA ALA A 144 -1.98 -6.19 -1.59
C ALA A 144 -2.98 -6.86 -0.64
N VAL A 145 -3.05 -6.41 0.61
CA VAL A 145 -4.02 -6.93 1.60
C VAL A 145 -5.46 -6.65 1.14
N LYS A 146 -5.73 -5.46 0.62
CA LYS A 146 -7.05 -5.09 0.09
C LYS A 146 -7.45 -6.01 -1.06
N THR A 147 -6.57 -6.23 -2.03
CA THR A 147 -6.79 -7.13 -3.17
C THR A 147 -7.08 -8.55 -2.70
N LEU A 148 -6.29 -9.06 -1.74
CA LEU A 148 -6.50 -10.39 -1.16
C LEU A 148 -7.87 -10.48 -0.48
N TYR A 149 -8.24 -9.47 0.30
CA TYR A 149 -9.54 -9.41 0.96
C TYR A 149 -10.70 -9.40 -0.04
N GLU A 150 -10.60 -8.61 -1.10
CA GLU A 150 -11.60 -8.53 -2.18
C GLU A 150 -11.79 -9.89 -2.86
N GLN A 151 -10.71 -10.61 -3.16
CA GLN A 151 -10.76 -11.94 -3.75
C GLN A 151 -11.39 -12.97 -2.80
N LEU A 152 -11.03 -12.95 -1.53
CA LEU A 152 -11.60 -13.85 -0.52
C LEU A 152 -13.06 -13.53 -0.21
N SER A 153 -13.50 -12.28 -0.38
CA SER A 153 -14.88 -11.85 -0.13
C SER A 153 -15.91 -12.54 -1.04
N ILE A 154 -15.47 -13.05 -2.19
CA ILE A 154 -16.31 -13.83 -3.11
C ILE A 154 -16.82 -15.08 -2.41
N PHE A 155 -15.97 -15.77 -1.67
CA PHE A 155 -16.37 -16.96 -0.91
C PHE A 155 -17.39 -16.66 0.19
N ASN A 156 -17.30 -15.49 0.83
CA ASN A 156 -18.25 -15.09 1.85
C ASN A 156 -19.67 -14.93 1.29
N LYS A 157 -19.80 -14.44 0.06
CA LYS A 157 -21.10 -14.31 -0.62
C LYS A 157 -21.69 -15.66 -1.00
N GLU A 158 -20.89 -16.54 -1.59
CA GLU A 158 -21.34 -17.85 -2.07
C GLU A 158 -21.62 -18.84 -0.92
N LEU A 159 -20.81 -18.81 0.14
CA LEU A 159 -20.92 -19.74 1.26
C LEU A 159 -21.83 -19.22 2.39
N SER A 160 -22.41 -18.01 2.27
CA SER A 160 -23.20 -17.36 3.32
C SER A 160 -22.49 -17.36 4.69
N ILE A 161 -21.15 -17.30 4.66
CA ILE A 161 -20.34 -17.23 5.88
C ILE A 161 -20.55 -15.83 6.46
N SER A 162 -21.34 -15.73 7.54
CA SER A 162 -21.39 -14.51 8.32
C SER A 162 -20.06 -14.36 9.04
N SER A 163 -19.17 -13.59 8.45
CA SER A 163 -17.90 -13.26 9.09
C SER A 163 -18.15 -12.31 10.26
N GLN A 164 -18.18 -12.87 11.45
CA GLN A 164 -17.87 -12.11 12.66
C GLN A 164 -16.34 -11.95 12.77
N ALA A 165 -15.70 -11.51 11.70
CA ALA A 165 -14.35 -11.01 11.81
C ALA A 165 -14.42 -9.54 12.23
N PRO A 166 -13.61 -9.09 13.18
CA PRO A 166 -13.57 -7.68 13.53
C PRO A 166 -13.06 -6.91 12.30
N VAL A 167 -14.00 -6.36 11.55
CA VAL A 167 -13.71 -5.45 10.46
C VAL A 167 -13.10 -4.22 11.10
N ALA A 168 -11.81 -3.98 10.84
CA ALA A 168 -11.22 -2.66 11.02
C ALA A 168 -11.81 -1.73 9.94
N ALA A 169 -13.11 -1.53 10.01
CA ALA A 169 -13.79 -0.49 9.27
C ALA A 169 -13.43 0.83 9.97
N LYS A 170 -12.80 1.72 9.27
CA LYS A 170 -12.89 3.14 9.58
C LYS A 170 -14.38 3.48 9.45
N SER A 171 -15.13 3.32 10.51
CA SER A 171 -16.46 3.85 10.64
C SER A 171 -16.39 5.16 11.41
N GLU A 172 -17.21 6.09 11.01
CA GLU A 172 -17.50 7.36 11.69
C GLU A 172 -17.99 7.18 13.15
N ASN A 173 -17.91 5.96 13.69
CA ASN A 173 -18.34 5.56 15.05
C ASN A 173 -17.20 5.43 16.07
N ASP A 174 -16.02 6.04 15.83
CA ASP A 174 -14.95 6.07 16.86
C ASP A 174 -15.41 6.66 18.21
N GLY A 175 -16.49 7.48 18.20
CA GLY A 175 -17.10 8.03 19.39
C GLY A 175 -17.94 7.03 20.20
N GLU A 176 -18.63 6.10 19.55
CA GLU A 176 -19.48 5.10 20.20
C GLU A 176 -18.66 3.93 20.74
N LEU A 177 -17.67 3.47 19.97
CA LEU A 177 -16.73 2.44 20.42
C LEU A 177 -15.92 2.88 21.64
N LYS A 178 -15.46 4.12 21.69
CA LYS A 178 -14.80 4.69 22.88
C LYS A 178 -15.74 4.72 24.10
N LYS A 179 -17.03 5.00 23.89
CA LYS A 179 -18.02 4.95 24.96
C LYS A 179 -18.21 3.53 25.50
N LEU A 180 -18.26 2.51 24.63
CA LEU A 180 -18.43 1.12 25.03
C LEU A 180 -17.19 0.58 25.79
N LEU A 181 -16.01 1.12 25.55
CA LEU A 181 -14.76 0.80 26.25
C LEU A 181 -14.54 1.62 27.51
N THR A 182 -15.51 2.49 27.90
CA THR A 182 -15.44 3.23 29.17
C THR A 182 -15.56 2.24 30.32
N SER A 183 -14.62 2.34 31.29
CA SER A 183 -14.66 1.52 32.51
C SER A 183 -15.89 1.87 33.36
N ILE A 184 -16.49 0.88 34.02
CA ILE A 184 -17.58 1.14 34.97
C ILE A 184 -17.10 1.99 36.17
N ASP A 185 -15.80 2.06 36.44
CA ASP A 185 -15.20 2.91 37.45
C ASP A 185 -15.33 4.41 37.12
N ASP A 186 -15.37 4.75 35.81
CA ASP A 186 -15.52 6.12 35.32
C ASP A 186 -16.98 6.55 35.19
N LEU A 187 -17.91 5.61 35.38
CA LEU A 187 -19.36 5.90 35.41
C LEU A 187 -19.75 6.34 36.81
N ASN A 188 -20.41 7.47 36.92
CA ASN A 188 -20.93 7.99 38.23
C ASN A 188 -22.04 7.10 38.82
N LEU A 189 -21.74 5.82 39.05
CA LEU A 189 -22.61 4.85 39.62
C LEU A 189 -22.64 4.97 41.17
N SER A 190 -23.76 4.59 41.79
CA SER A 190 -23.75 4.46 43.24
C SER A 190 -22.74 3.39 43.68
N ALA A 191 -22.12 3.56 44.84
CA ALA A 191 -21.17 2.58 45.37
C ALA A 191 -21.74 1.16 45.47
N ARG A 192 -23.06 1.06 45.65
CA ARG A 192 -23.77 -0.21 45.70
C ARG A 192 -23.88 -0.85 44.32
N SER A 193 -24.27 -0.07 43.30
CA SER A 193 -24.43 -0.57 41.93
C SER A 193 -23.07 -0.95 41.37
N HIS A 194 -22.03 -0.13 41.58
CA HIS A 194 -20.68 -0.40 41.19
C HIS A 194 -20.13 -1.73 41.75
N ASN A 195 -20.27 -1.93 43.07
CA ASN A 195 -19.83 -3.16 43.71
C ASN A 195 -20.61 -4.41 43.24
N CYS A 196 -21.89 -4.28 42.87
CA CYS A 196 -22.66 -5.38 42.33
C CYS A 196 -22.22 -5.76 40.92
N LEU A 197 -21.94 -4.78 40.05
CA LEU A 197 -21.49 -5.00 38.68
C LEU A 197 -20.07 -5.58 38.67
N THR A 198 -19.16 -5.08 39.52
CA THR A 198 -17.79 -5.61 39.63
C THR A 198 -17.80 -7.08 40.10
N ARG A 199 -18.69 -7.45 41.02
CA ARG A 199 -18.87 -8.84 41.45
C ARG A 199 -19.53 -9.72 40.38
N GLY A 200 -20.28 -9.12 39.45
CA GLY A 200 -20.85 -9.75 38.26
C GLY A 200 -19.85 -9.84 37.08
N TYR A 201 -18.58 -9.52 37.29
CA TYR A 201 -17.52 -9.49 36.25
C TYR A 201 -17.76 -8.50 35.11
N VAL A 202 -18.62 -7.51 35.29
CA VAL A 202 -18.81 -6.40 34.35
C VAL A 202 -17.73 -5.38 34.58
N LYS A 203 -16.91 -5.09 33.57
CA LYS A 203 -15.77 -4.15 33.65
C LYS A 203 -15.97 -2.91 32.80
N TYR A 204 -16.64 -3.03 31.68
CA TYR A 204 -16.82 -1.97 30.71
C TYR A 204 -18.30 -1.72 30.42
N LEU A 205 -18.63 -0.52 29.93
CA LEU A 205 -19.98 -0.18 29.50
C LEU A 205 -20.48 -1.13 28.41
N GLY A 206 -19.60 -1.62 27.55
CA GLY A 206 -19.93 -2.62 26.54
C GLY A 206 -20.46 -3.92 27.11
N ASP A 207 -19.88 -4.39 28.23
CA ASP A 207 -20.35 -5.61 28.91
C ASP A 207 -21.82 -5.44 29.42
N LEU A 208 -22.10 -4.24 29.92
CA LEU A 208 -23.43 -3.91 30.42
C LEU A 208 -24.51 -3.86 29.30
N VAL A 209 -24.13 -3.30 28.14
CA VAL A 209 -25.03 -3.19 26.98
C VAL A 209 -25.32 -4.55 26.35
N LEU A 210 -24.39 -5.48 26.45
CA LEU A 210 -24.58 -6.86 25.93
C LEU A 210 -25.43 -7.76 26.86
N MET A 211 -25.62 -7.38 28.10
CA MET A 211 -26.43 -8.14 29.06
C MET A 211 -27.93 -7.94 28.82
N SER A 212 -28.69 -9.02 28.86
CA SER A 212 -30.13 -8.97 28.84
C SER A 212 -30.71 -8.51 30.21
N GLU A 213 -31.92 -7.99 30.21
CA GLU A 213 -32.63 -7.62 31.48
C GLU A 213 -32.68 -8.77 32.48
N LYS A 214 -32.76 -10.01 32.01
CA LYS A 214 -32.74 -11.20 32.88
C LYS A 214 -31.37 -11.37 33.56
N GLU A 215 -30.31 -11.30 32.81
CA GLU A 215 -28.96 -11.43 33.33
C GLU A 215 -28.60 -10.30 34.31
N LEU A 216 -29.04 -9.07 34.00
CA LEU A 216 -28.90 -7.93 34.90
C LEU A 216 -29.66 -8.16 36.24
N SER A 217 -30.86 -8.76 36.19
CA SER A 217 -31.65 -9.04 37.38
C SER A 217 -31.11 -10.20 38.23
N GLU A 218 -30.29 -11.09 37.65
CA GLU A 218 -29.62 -12.21 38.31
C GLU A 218 -28.31 -11.78 39.00
N VAL A 219 -27.79 -10.58 38.69
CA VAL A 219 -26.61 -10.04 39.38
C VAL A 219 -26.96 -9.84 40.88
N ARG A 220 -26.28 -10.58 41.72
CA ARG A 220 -26.53 -10.67 43.16
C ARG A 220 -26.56 -9.28 43.84
N ASN A 221 -27.70 -8.92 44.46
CA ASN A 221 -27.97 -7.66 45.15
C ASN A 221 -28.16 -6.41 44.25
N LEU A 222 -28.35 -6.55 42.96
CA LEU A 222 -28.82 -5.49 42.08
C LEU A 222 -30.34 -5.46 42.16
N GLY A 223 -30.92 -4.51 42.87
CA GLY A 223 -32.36 -4.40 43.00
C GLY A 223 -33.00 -3.52 41.94
N LYS A 224 -34.35 -3.62 41.73
CA LYS A 224 -35.13 -2.84 40.77
C LYS A 224 -34.99 -1.30 40.90
N LYS A 225 -34.33 -0.79 41.91
CA LYS A 225 -34.06 0.64 42.17
C LYS A 225 -32.58 1.01 42.06
N SER A 226 -31.72 0.08 41.69
CA SER A 226 -30.27 0.30 41.45
C SER A 226 -29.99 0.42 39.99
#